data_de0cd9f812018773c25caf208de3e413
#
_entry.id   de0cd9f812018773c25caf208de3e413
#
_cell.length_a   1.000
_cell.length_b   1.000
_cell.length_c   1.000
_cell.angle_alpha   90.00
_cell.angle_beta   90.00
_cell.angle_gamma   90.00
#
_symmetry.space_group_name_H-M   'P 1'
#
loop_
_entity.id
_entity.type
_entity.pdbx_description
1 polymer ?
#
loop_
_entity_poly.entity_id
_entity_poly.type
_entity_poly.pdbx_seq_one_letter_code
_entity_poly.pdbx_strand_id
1 'polypeptide(L)'
;MKHITIGILAHVDAGKTTLSEGLLYTAGSIRQLGRVDDQNAFLDNNHMERDRGITIFSKPARFALQDGTVTLLDTPGHVDFSAEMERALQVLDYAVLVVSAADGVQSHTETLWQLFAYYDIPVFLFINKMDMPDTDRGRIMQELQEKLSDACVDFMAEPESVMEAAAMCEEDLLERFLQDGTLEDADVIRLIRQRKLFPCYFGSALKMQGVETFLKGLWQYTESGQYGDEFGARVYKISRDEQGNRLTHLKVTGGRLQARQLLQGKKQLQSDDGDEEQIWSEKINQIRIYSGEKFEAVQEVEAGRVCAVTGLENTRPGQLSLIHISEPTRLQLIS
;
A
#
# COMPACT_ATOMS: atom_id res chain seq x y z
N MET A 1 -13.79 9.71 7.61
CA MET A 1 -13.88 8.37 6.99
C MET A 1 -12.46 7.85 6.81
N LYS A 2 -12.17 6.62 7.25
CA LYS A 2 -10.82 6.04 7.18
C LYS A 2 -10.46 5.65 5.75
N HIS A 3 -9.30 6.12 5.26
CA HIS A 3 -8.75 5.74 3.95
C HIS A 3 -7.30 5.33 4.11
N ILE A 4 -6.96 4.12 3.70
CA ILE A 4 -5.59 3.60 3.75
C ILE A 4 -5.20 2.98 2.41
N THR A 5 -3.94 3.16 2.05
CA THR A 5 -3.32 2.53 0.89
C THR A 5 -2.32 1.47 1.36
N ILE A 6 -2.55 0.23 0.99
CA ILE A 6 -1.78 -0.93 1.43
C ILE A 6 -1.10 -1.57 0.23
N GLY A 7 0.20 -1.83 0.32
CA GLY A 7 0.91 -2.65 -0.65
C GLY A 7 1.07 -4.09 -0.17
N ILE A 8 0.80 -5.07 -1.02
CA ILE A 8 1.14 -6.47 -0.74
C ILE A 8 2.43 -6.81 -1.47
N LEU A 9 3.42 -7.24 -0.72
CA LEU A 9 4.74 -7.62 -1.21
C LEU A 9 5.14 -9.00 -0.68
N ALA A 10 5.88 -9.73 -1.48
CA ALA A 10 6.27 -11.09 -1.15
C ALA A 10 7.46 -11.54 -1.97
N HIS A 11 8.18 -12.54 -1.47
CA HIS A 11 9.02 -13.37 -2.33
C HIS A 11 8.15 -14.11 -3.36
N VAL A 12 8.74 -14.47 -4.50
CA VAL A 12 8.05 -15.26 -5.55
C VAL A 12 7.43 -16.52 -4.93
N ASP A 13 6.24 -16.87 -5.37
CA ASP A 13 5.46 -18.03 -4.91
C ASP A 13 5.05 -18.05 -3.43
N ALA A 14 5.27 -16.99 -2.67
CA ALA A 14 4.78 -16.91 -1.29
C ALA A 14 3.24 -16.81 -1.18
N GLY A 15 2.54 -16.58 -2.30
CA GLY A 15 1.08 -16.52 -2.37
C GLY A 15 0.49 -15.12 -2.25
N LYS A 16 1.23 -14.11 -2.73
CA LYS A 16 0.82 -12.70 -2.77
C LYS A 16 -0.55 -12.51 -3.43
N THR A 17 -0.70 -12.91 -4.67
CA THR A 17 -1.95 -12.78 -5.44
C THR A 17 -3.10 -13.55 -4.80
N THR A 18 -2.83 -14.75 -4.27
CA THR A 18 -3.85 -15.54 -3.57
C THR A 18 -4.36 -14.83 -2.30
N LEU A 19 -3.47 -14.18 -1.54
CA LEU A 19 -3.88 -13.39 -0.38
C LEU A 19 -4.67 -12.14 -0.81
N SER A 20 -4.23 -11.44 -1.86
CA SER A 20 -4.92 -10.28 -2.42
C SER A 20 -6.37 -10.63 -2.81
N GLU A 21 -6.55 -11.73 -3.54
CA GLU A 21 -7.88 -12.26 -3.90
C GLU A 21 -8.71 -12.63 -2.66
N GLY A 22 -8.08 -13.29 -1.68
CA GLY A 22 -8.73 -13.64 -0.41
C GLY A 22 -9.23 -12.43 0.36
N LEU A 23 -8.47 -11.35 0.42
CA LEU A 23 -8.87 -10.10 1.07
C LEU A 23 -10.02 -9.41 0.33
N LEU A 24 -9.97 -9.35 -1.01
CA LEU A 24 -11.03 -8.78 -1.84
C LEU A 24 -12.34 -9.58 -1.72
N TYR A 25 -12.24 -10.91 -1.65
CA TYR A 25 -13.39 -11.79 -1.47
C TYR A 25 -14.00 -11.62 -0.07
N THR A 26 -13.17 -11.64 0.98
CA THR A 26 -13.61 -11.46 2.37
C THR A 26 -14.27 -10.10 2.58
N ALA A 27 -13.77 -9.05 1.90
CA ALA A 27 -14.36 -7.71 1.92
C ALA A 27 -15.61 -7.58 1.02
N GLY A 28 -16.02 -8.62 0.30
CA GLY A 28 -17.20 -8.62 -0.57
C GLY A 28 -17.05 -7.83 -1.87
N SER A 29 -15.83 -7.43 -2.24
CA SER A 29 -15.57 -6.68 -3.48
C SER A 29 -15.61 -7.54 -4.74
N ILE A 30 -15.29 -8.82 -4.59
CA ILE A 30 -15.44 -9.83 -5.64
C ILE A 30 -16.40 -10.93 -5.17
N ARG A 31 -17.19 -11.46 -6.10
CA ARG A 31 -18.22 -12.48 -5.79
C ARG A 31 -17.67 -13.92 -5.83
N GLN A 32 -16.59 -14.13 -6.52
CA GLN A 32 -15.93 -15.43 -6.68
C GLN A 32 -14.45 -15.25 -6.40
N LEU A 33 -13.87 -16.21 -5.70
CA LEU A 33 -12.46 -16.25 -5.42
C LEU A 33 -11.71 -16.63 -6.71
N GLY A 34 -10.92 -15.72 -7.24
CA GLY A 34 -10.04 -16.01 -8.37
C GLY A 34 -8.85 -16.86 -7.92
N ARG A 35 -8.34 -17.70 -8.82
CA ARG A 35 -7.14 -18.52 -8.60
C ARG A 35 -6.13 -18.25 -9.70
N VAL A 36 -4.87 -18.11 -9.30
CA VAL A 36 -3.77 -17.91 -10.25
C VAL A 36 -3.64 -19.11 -11.19
N ASP A 37 -3.77 -20.32 -10.65
CA ASP A 37 -3.70 -21.58 -11.41
C ASP A 37 -4.79 -21.69 -12.49
N ASP A 38 -5.98 -21.15 -12.23
CA ASP A 38 -7.11 -21.14 -13.15
C ASP A 38 -7.10 -19.93 -14.09
N GLN A 39 -6.08 -19.04 -13.99
CA GLN A 39 -5.92 -17.82 -14.78
C GLN A 39 -7.14 -16.86 -14.72
N ASN A 40 -7.90 -16.89 -13.62
CA ASN A 40 -9.12 -16.11 -13.43
C ASN A 40 -9.02 -15.13 -12.23
N ALA A 41 -7.82 -14.87 -11.73
CA ALA A 41 -7.59 -13.90 -10.65
C ALA A 41 -7.97 -12.48 -11.10
N PHE A 42 -8.68 -11.75 -10.25
CA PHE A 42 -9.17 -10.39 -10.51
C PHE A 42 -8.04 -9.40 -10.81
N LEU A 43 -6.88 -9.59 -10.19
CA LEU A 43 -5.72 -8.73 -10.35
C LEU A 43 -4.80 -9.15 -11.50
N ASP A 44 -4.80 -10.42 -11.94
CA ASP A 44 -3.91 -10.93 -12.99
C ASP A 44 -4.60 -10.92 -14.37
N ASN A 45 -4.92 -9.73 -14.89
CA ASN A 45 -5.65 -9.60 -16.17
C ASN A 45 -4.74 -9.38 -17.38
N ASN A 46 -3.44 -9.11 -17.20
CA ASN A 46 -2.50 -8.91 -18.30
C ASN A 46 -2.03 -10.26 -18.86
N HIS A 47 -2.08 -10.45 -20.20
CA HIS A 47 -1.64 -11.67 -20.86
C HIS A 47 -0.20 -12.06 -20.48
N MET A 48 0.72 -11.10 -20.39
CA MET A 48 2.11 -11.37 -20.03
C MET A 48 2.29 -11.80 -18.57
N GLU A 49 1.43 -11.33 -17.67
CA GLU A 49 1.42 -11.72 -16.25
C GLU A 49 0.85 -13.12 -16.09
N ARG A 50 -0.24 -13.43 -16.80
CA ARG A 50 -0.86 -14.76 -16.82
C ARG A 50 0.07 -15.84 -17.36
N ASP A 51 0.75 -15.55 -18.47
CA ASP A 51 1.66 -16.51 -19.12
C ASP A 51 2.89 -16.82 -18.26
N ARG A 52 3.31 -15.88 -17.41
CA ARG A 52 4.48 -16.02 -16.55
C ARG A 52 4.15 -16.33 -15.08
N GLY A 53 2.88 -16.21 -14.68
CA GLY A 53 2.45 -16.38 -13.29
C GLY A 53 3.03 -15.34 -12.31
N ILE A 54 3.45 -14.16 -12.80
CA ILE A 54 4.08 -13.10 -11.99
C ILE A 54 3.39 -11.77 -12.22
N THR A 55 3.27 -10.96 -11.16
CA THR A 55 2.82 -9.56 -11.27
C THR A 55 3.96 -8.71 -11.82
N ILE A 56 3.70 -7.99 -12.90
CA ILE A 56 4.67 -7.09 -13.57
C ILE A 56 4.34 -5.62 -13.25
N PHE A 57 3.06 -5.27 -13.19
CA PHE A 57 2.59 -3.91 -13.00
C PHE A 57 1.79 -3.77 -11.72
N SER A 58 2.05 -2.69 -10.97
CA SER A 58 1.24 -2.36 -9.79
C SER A 58 -0.21 -2.06 -10.20
N LYS A 59 -1.16 -2.79 -9.63
CA LYS A 59 -2.59 -2.62 -9.91
C LYS A 59 -3.34 -2.25 -8.64
N PRO A 60 -4.15 -1.19 -8.68
CA PRO A 60 -5.00 -0.84 -7.56
C PRO A 60 -6.27 -1.69 -7.57
N ALA A 61 -6.62 -2.24 -6.41
CA ALA A 61 -7.95 -2.75 -6.12
C ALA A 61 -8.52 -2.00 -4.92
N ARG A 62 -9.81 -1.71 -4.95
CA ARG A 62 -10.46 -0.93 -3.90
C ARG A 62 -11.59 -1.73 -3.27
N PHE A 63 -11.66 -1.71 -1.95
CA PHE A 63 -12.78 -2.29 -1.22
C PHE A 63 -13.18 -1.43 -0.02
N ALA A 64 -14.47 -1.50 0.32
CA ALA A 64 -15.00 -0.84 1.51
C ALA A 64 -14.87 -1.77 2.73
N LEU A 65 -14.55 -1.21 3.87
CA LEU A 65 -14.57 -1.88 5.16
C LEU A 65 -15.24 -0.95 6.17
N GLN A 66 -16.26 -1.42 6.87
CA GLN A 66 -16.97 -0.67 7.89
C GLN A 66 -17.25 0.79 7.45
N ASP A 67 -16.59 1.76 8.05
CA ASP A 67 -16.75 3.20 7.82
C ASP A 67 -15.67 3.81 6.90
N GLY A 68 -14.91 2.97 6.15
CA GLY A 68 -13.83 3.47 5.31
C GLY A 68 -13.54 2.67 4.06
N THR A 69 -12.40 2.93 3.48
CA THR A 69 -11.96 2.31 2.21
C THR A 69 -10.49 1.93 2.27
N VAL A 70 -10.18 0.76 1.79
CA VAL A 70 -8.82 0.28 1.56
C VAL A 70 -8.53 0.32 0.06
N THR A 71 -7.41 0.92 -0.32
CA THR A 71 -6.81 0.77 -1.64
C THR A 71 -5.66 -0.21 -1.54
N LEU A 72 -5.82 -1.37 -2.14
CA LEU A 72 -4.80 -2.40 -2.23
C LEU A 72 -3.97 -2.16 -3.49
N LEU A 73 -2.66 -2.03 -3.35
CA LEU A 73 -1.73 -2.01 -4.46
C LEU A 73 -1.04 -3.37 -4.53
N ASP A 74 -1.41 -4.18 -5.52
CA ASP A 74 -0.68 -5.39 -5.85
C ASP A 74 0.62 -4.98 -6.56
N THR A 75 1.76 -5.24 -5.93
CA THR A 75 3.07 -4.80 -6.42
C THR A 75 3.86 -5.96 -7.00
N PRO A 76 4.74 -5.72 -8.01
CA PRO A 76 5.63 -6.76 -8.51
C PRO A 76 6.45 -7.38 -7.39
N GLY A 77 6.51 -8.71 -7.35
CA GLY A 77 7.32 -9.45 -6.38
C GLY A 77 8.68 -9.90 -6.91
N HIS A 78 8.99 -9.64 -8.20
CA HIS A 78 10.24 -10.07 -8.82
C HIS A 78 11.28 -8.94 -8.83
N VAL A 79 12.54 -9.28 -8.55
CA VAL A 79 13.66 -8.30 -8.49
C VAL A 79 13.88 -7.49 -9.77
N ASP A 80 13.51 -8.03 -10.92
CA ASP A 80 13.62 -7.34 -12.22
C ASP A 80 12.70 -6.11 -12.32
N PHE A 81 11.69 -5.99 -11.45
CA PHE A 81 10.73 -4.89 -11.42
C PHE A 81 10.90 -3.98 -10.19
N SER A 82 12.09 -4.00 -9.58
CA SER A 82 12.40 -3.23 -8.35
C SER A 82 12.07 -1.74 -8.48
N ALA A 83 12.34 -1.12 -9.63
CA ALA A 83 12.08 0.30 -9.84
C ALA A 83 10.56 0.64 -9.82
N GLU A 84 9.68 -0.24 -10.31
CA GLU A 84 8.23 -0.03 -10.22
C GLU A 84 7.74 -0.26 -8.78
N MET A 85 8.26 -1.29 -8.14
CA MET A 85 7.99 -1.59 -6.74
C MET A 85 8.38 -0.41 -5.84
N GLU A 86 9.60 0.11 -5.94
CA GLU A 86 10.07 1.23 -5.12
C GLU A 86 9.21 2.50 -5.29
N ARG A 87 8.73 2.77 -6.50
CA ARG A 87 7.80 3.89 -6.74
C ARG A 87 6.45 3.66 -6.06
N ALA A 88 5.95 2.42 -6.08
CA ALA A 88 4.72 2.06 -5.40
C ALA A 88 4.88 2.17 -3.87
N LEU A 89 6.03 1.77 -3.30
CA LEU A 89 6.32 1.91 -1.87
C LEU A 89 6.11 3.33 -1.36
N GLN A 90 6.49 4.34 -2.15
CA GLN A 90 6.41 5.75 -1.75
C GLN A 90 4.98 6.29 -1.59
N VAL A 91 3.98 5.54 -1.98
CA VAL A 91 2.56 5.94 -1.86
C VAL A 91 1.77 5.04 -0.91
N LEU A 92 2.43 4.06 -0.25
CA LEU A 92 1.81 3.21 0.75
C LEU A 92 1.67 3.94 2.09
N ASP A 93 0.61 3.62 2.81
CA ASP A 93 0.47 3.94 4.24
C ASP A 93 0.98 2.78 5.09
N TYR A 94 0.78 1.54 4.59
CA TYR A 94 1.22 0.30 5.23
C TYR A 94 1.62 -0.72 4.17
N ALA A 95 2.54 -1.60 4.52
CA ALA A 95 2.89 -2.77 3.73
C ALA A 95 2.41 -4.06 4.40
N VAL A 96 2.02 -5.03 3.58
CA VAL A 96 1.78 -6.41 3.97
C VAL A 96 2.87 -7.26 3.36
N LEU A 97 3.73 -7.82 4.20
CA LEU A 97 4.78 -8.75 3.80
C LEU A 97 4.28 -10.17 3.92
N VAL A 98 4.14 -10.87 2.80
CA VAL A 98 3.71 -12.27 2.78
C VAL A 98 4.94 -13.17 2.82
N VAL A 99 5.00 -14.04 3.80
CA VAL A 99 6.08 -15.02 3.99
C VAL A 99 5.49 -16.43 3.90
N SER A 100 6.10 -17.31 3.11
CA SER A 100 5.70 -18.72 3.05
C SER A 100 6.24 -19.46 4.28
N ALA A 101 5.37 -20.08 5.08
CA ALA A 101 5.77 -20.88 6.23
C ALA A 101 6.63 -22.11 5.85
N ALA A 102 6.44 -22.63 4.64
CA ALA A 102 7.21 -23.77 4.13
C ALA A 102 8.65 -23.37 3.74
N ASP A 103 8.81 -22.16 3.17
CA ASP A 103 10.10 -21.69 2.64
C ASP A 103 10.88 -20.82 3.64
N GLY A 104 10.19 -20.28 4.67
CA GLY A 104 10.77 -19.36 5.66
C GLY A 104 11.14 -17.99 5.10
N VAL A 105 11.98 -17.27 5.81
CA VAL A 105 12.49 -15.95 5.41
C VAL A 105 13.58 -16.10 4.36
N GLN A 106 13.27 -15.69 3.12
CA GLN A 106 14.15 -15.73 1.96
C GLN A 106 14.96 -14.43 1.83
N SER A 107 16.10 -14.45 1.12
CA SER A 107 16.93 -13.25 0.90
C SER A 107 16.15 -12.07 0.30
N HIS A 108 15.19 -12.34 -0.58
CA HIS A 108 14.32 -11.27 -1.13
C HIS A 108 13.38 -10.69 -0.08
N THR A 109 12.90 -11.50 0.87
CA THR A 109 12.11 -11.04 2.02
C THR A 109 12.92 -10.05 2.88
N GLU A 110 14.21 -10.36 3.14
CA GLU A 110 15.12 -9.47 3.85
C GLU A 110 15.38 -8.17 3.08
N THR A 111 15.51 -8.24 1.75
CA THR A 111 15.64 -7.04 0.90
C THR A 111 14.40 -6.15 1.00
N LEU A 112 13.20 -6.74 0.91
CA LEU A 112 11.94 -6.00 1.08
C LEU A 112 11.84 -5.36 2.46
N TRP A 113 12.26 -6.08 3.51
CA TRP A 113 12.29 -5.58 4.87
C TRP A 113 13.18 -4.34 5.03
N GLN A 114 14.37 -4.36 4.43
CA GLN A 114 15.28 -3.21 4.40
C GLN A 114 14.68 -2.02 3.64
N LEU A 115 14.00 -2.26 2.51
CA LEU A 115 13.31 -1.21 1.76
C LEU A 115 12.16 -0.58 2.57
N PHE A 116 11.39 -1.38 3.30
CA PHE A 116 10.35 -0.84 4.20
C PHE A 116 10.96 0.02 5.31
N ALA A 117 12.13 -0.35 5.83
CA ALA A 117 12.85 0.47 6.80
C ALA A 117 13.36 1.77 6.18
N TYR A 118 13.92 1.70 4.98
CA TYR A 118 14.43 2.89 4.28
C TYR A 118 13.34 3.91 3.96
N TYR A 119 12.14 3.45 3.58
CA TYR A 119 10.99 4.32 3.27
C TYR A 119 10.09 4.60 4.48
N ASP A 120 10.45 4.15 5.67
CA ASP A 120 9.69 4.29 6.93
C ASP A 120 8.24 3.78 6.81
N ILE A 121 8.04 2.63 6.15
CA ILE A 121 6.72 2.05 5.93
C ILE A 121 6.40 1.06 7.06
N PRO A 122 5.28 1.23 7.79
CA PRO A 122 4.78 0.26 8.76
C PRO A 122 4.42 -1.07 8.08
N VAL A 123 4.75 -2.20 8.73
CA VAL A 123 4.61 -3.52 8.11
C VAL A 123 3.75 -4.43 8.98
N PHE A 124 2.80 -5.10 8.32
CA PHE A 124 2.11 -6.29 8.81
C PHE A 124 2.67 -7.52 8.11
N LEU A 125 2.81 -8.62 8.81
CA LEU A 125 3.26 -9.88 8.23
C LEU A 125 2.10 -10.86 8.13
N PHE A 126 1.95 -11.51 6.98
CA PHE A 126 1.05 -12.65 6.81
C PHE A 126 1.86 -13.90 6.47
N ILE A 127 1.92 -14.82 7.41
CA ILE A 127 2.64 -16.09 7.27
C ILE A 127 1.68 -17.07 6.61
N ASN A 128 1.89 -17.26 5.31
CA ASN A 128 1.02 -18.03 4.42
C ASN A 128 1.45 -19.49 4.33
N LYS A 129 0.59 -20.34 3.76
CA LYS A 129 0.81 -21.76 3.52
C LYS A 129 0.98 -22.58 4.80
N MET A 130 0.36 -22.18 5.90
CA MET A 130 0.35 -22.93 7.17
C MET A 130 -0.35 -24.30 7.06
N ASP A 131 -0.99 -24.58 5.95
CA ASP A 131 -1.63 -25.86 5.63
C ASP A 131 -0.67 -26.89 5.00
N MET A 132 0.55 -26.49 4.70
CA MET A 132 1.58 -27.38 4.17
C MET A 132 2.15 -28.28 5.29
N PRO A 133 2.56 -29.53 4.95
CA PRO A 133 3.20 -30.40 5.93
C PRO A 133 4.51 -29.76 6.45
N ASP A 134 4.88 -30.12 7.66
CA ASP A 134 6.11 -29.68 8.34
C ASP A 134 6.22 -28.18 8.63
N THR A 135 5.10 -27.42 8.55
CA THR A 135 5.03 -26.04 9.01
C THR A 135 4.78 -25.96 10.51
N ASP A 136 5.64 -25.24 11.21
CA ASP A 136 5.53 -25.01 12.67
C ASP A 136 5.49 -23.49 12.97
N ARG A 137 4.46 -23.06 13.68
CA ARG A 137 4.25 -21.64 14.00
C ARG A 137 5.33 -21.07 14.91
N GLY A 138 5.78 -21.84 15.89
CA GLY A 138 6.83 -21.40 16.81
C GLY A 138 8.17 -21.25 16.11
N ARG A 139 8.53 -22.22 15.26
CA ARG A 139 9.77 -22.17 14.49
C ARG A 139 9.83 -20.98 13.54
N ILE A 140 8.74 -20.74 12.80
CA ILE A 140 8.73 -19.61 11.86
C ILE A 140 8.70 -18.28 12.60
N MET A 141 8.02 -18.20 13.76
CA MET A 141 8.01 -17.00 14.59
C MET A 141 9.42 -16.66 15.08
N GLN A 142 10.17 -17.65 15.56
CA GLN A 142 11.56 -17.48 15.95
C GLN A 142 12.43 -17.01 14.76
N GLU A 143 12.26 -17.60 13.58
CA GLU A 143 12.99 -17.19 12.37
C GLU A 143 12.70 -15.74 11.97
N LEU A 144 11.42 -15.28 12.06
CA LEU A 144 11.04 -13.91 11.82
C LEU A 144 11.72 -12.95 12.81
N GLN A 145 11.76 -13.33 14.09
CA GLN A 145 12.42 -12.53 15.14
C GLN A 145 13.93 -12.45 14.94
N GLU A 146 14.58 -13.53 14.56
CA GLU A 146 16.03 -13.57 14.34
C GLU A 146 16.46 -12.83 13.07
N LYS A 147 15.71 -12.95 11.97
CA LYS A 147 16.10 -12.43 10.65
C LYS A 147 15.55 -11.05 10.33
N LEU A 148 14.39 -10.69 10.86
CA LEU A 148 13.72 -9.42 10.55
C LEU A 148 13.73 -8.45 11.74
N SER A 149 13.09 -8.80 12.85
CA SER A 149 13.06 -7.98 14.07
C SER A 149 12.53 -8.78 15.25
N ASP A 150 13.12 -8.62 16.42
CA ASP A 150 12.65 -9.13 17.71
C ASP A 150 11.26 -8.58 18.10
N ALA A 151 10.87 -7.43 17.53
CA ALA A 151 9.54 -6.83 17.68
C ALA A 151 8.46 -7.45 16.77
N CYS A 152 8.74 -8.56 16.08
CA CYS A 152 7.71 -9.38 15.44
C CYS A 152 6.91 -10.09 16.52
N VAL A 153 5.58 -9.88 16.53
CA VAL A 153 4.66 -10.41 17.56
C VAL A 153 3.50 -11.13 16.90
N ASP A 154 3.14 -12.29 17.45
CA ASP A 154 2.03 -13.10 17.02
C ASP A 154 0.69 -12.51 17.47
N PHE A 155 -0.03 -11.84 16.58
CA PHE A 155 -1.34 -11.20 16.86
C PHE A 155 -2.52 -12.17 16.84
N MET A 156 -2.26 -13.46 16.65
CA MET A 156 -3.28 -14.52 16.81
C MET A 156 -3.08 -15.32 18.11
N ALA A 157 -2.16 -14.90 18.98
CA ALA A 157 -2.02 -15.42 20.34
C ALA A 157 -3.10 -14.84 21.26
N GLU A 158 -3.07 -15.22 22.54
CA GLU A 158 -3.98 -14.66 23.54
C GLU A 158 -3.80 -13.14 23.65
N PRO A 159 -4.90 -12.36 23.75
CA PRO A 159 -4.82 -10.90 23.75
C PRO A 159 -3.88 -10.32 24.81
N GLU A 160 -3.82 -10.93 25.99
CA GLU A 160 -2.95 -10.52 27.08
C GLU A 160 -1.47 -10.62 26.69
N SER A 161 -1.07 -11.72 26.03
CA SER A 161 0.29 -11.92 25.55
C SER A 161 0.68 -10.93 24.45
N VAL A 162 -0.27 -10.54 23.58
CA VAL A 162 -0.06 -9.52 22.56
C VAL A 162 0.18 -8.15 23.19
N MET A 163 -0.64 -7.80 24.21
CA MET A 163 -0.50 -6.52 24.90
C MET A 163 0.77 -6.44 25.73
N GLU A 164 1.18 -7.53 26.39
CA GLU A 164 2.45 -7.62 27.10
C GLU A 164 3.64 -7.40 26.14
N ALA A 165 3.66 -8.11 25.00
CA ALA A 165 4.71 -7.94 24.01
C ALA A 165 4.74 -6.49 23.43
N ALA A 166 3.58 -5.88 23.22
CA ALA A 166 3.50 -4.48 22.79
C ALA A 166 4.01 -3.52 23.88
N ALA A 167 3.71 -3.77 25.14
CA ALA A 167 4.18 -2.98 26.27
C ALA A 167 5.71 -3.00 26.40
N MET A 168 6.34 -4.13 26.11
CA MET A 168 7.79 -4.29 26.16
C MET A 168 8.54 -3.45 25.11
N CYS A 169 7.86 -2.90 24.10
CA CYS A 169 8.48 -2.05 23.08
C CYS A 169 8.91 -0.66 23.61
N GLU A 170 8.30 -0.17 24.69
CA GLU A 170 8.61 1.14 25.30
C GLU A 170 8.45 1.08 26.82
N GLU A 171 9.40 1.71 27.53
CA GLU A 171 9.44 1.70 29.01
C GLU A 171 8.18 2.29 29.64
N ASP A 172 7.70 3.44 29.13
CA ASP A 172 6.49 4.12 29.60
C ASP A 172 5.22 3.24 29.41
N LEU A 173 5.16 2.46 28.33
CA LEU A 173 4.05 1.54 28.06
C LEU A 173 4.10 0.34 29.01
N LEU A 174 5.31 -0.16 29.28
CA LEU A 174 5.49 -1.26 30.22
C LEU A 174 5.05 -0.86 31.63
N GLU A 175 5.42 0.33 32.10
CA GLU A 175 4.97 0.84 33.39
C GLU A 175 3.44 0.96 33.47
N ARG A 176 2.76 1.48 32.44
CA ARG A 176 1.31 1.56 32.37
C ARG A 176 0.67 0.17 32.34
N PHE A 177 1.18 -0.75 31.55
CA PHE A 177 0.68 -2.10 31.48
C PHE A 177 0.79 -2.84 32.83
N LEU A 178 1.89 -2.65 33.57
CA LEU A 178 2.06 -3.21 34.91
C LEU A 178 1.09 -2.63 35.93
N GLN A 179 0.63 -1.38 35.75
CA GLN A 179 -0.36 -0.73 36.62
C GLN A 179 -1.79 -1.08 36.26
N ASP A 180 -2.14 -1.02 34.98
CA ASP A 180 -3.52 -1.09 34.48
C ASP A 180 -3.90 -2.47 33.90
N GLY A 181 -2.92 -3.33 33.61
CA GLY A 181 -3.11 -4.68 33.03
C GLY A 181 -3.49 -4.68 31.56
N THR A 182 -3.53 -3.52 30.88
CA THR A 182 -3.94 -3.41 29.47
C THR A 182 -3.30 -2.19 28.79
N LEU A 183 -3.30 -2.20 27.44
CA LEU A 183 -2.97 -1.06 26.60
C LEU A 183 -4.16 -0.67 25.74
N GLU A 184 -4.22 0.58 25.34
CA GLU A 184 -5.22 1.04 24.36
C GLU A 184 -4.80 0.68 22.92
N ASP A 185 -5.76 0.44 22.03
CA ASP A 185 -5.49 0.21 20.60
C ASP A 185 -4.67 1.36 19.98
N ALA A 186 -4.85 2.58 20.45
CA ALA A 186 -4.10 3.75 20.03
C ALA A 186 -2.58 3.62 20.27
N ASP A 187 -2.17 2.99 21.38
CA ASP A 187 -0.76 2.73 21.67
C ASP A 187 -0.18 1.70 20.70
N VAL A 188 -0.94 0.63 20.45
CA VAL A 188 -0.55 -0.42 19.50
C VAL A 188 -0.42 0.16 18.09
N ILE A 189 -1.39 0.97 17.62
CA ILE A 189 -1.35 1.64 16.33
C ILE A 189 -0.11 2.55 16.23
N ARG A 190 0.19 3.32 17.28
CA ARG A 190 1.36 4.19 17.34
C ARG A 190 2.67 3.40 17.22
N LEU A 191 2.82 2.29 17.95
CA LEU A 191 3.98 1.41 17.87
C LEU A 191 4.17 0.83 16.47
N ILE A 192 3.09 0.36 15.83
CA ILE A 192 3.13 -0.15 14.47
C ILE A 192 3.56 0.95 13.49
N ARG A 193 2.99 2.15 13.60
CA ARG A 193 3.35 3.30 12.75
C ARG A 193 4.81 3.72 12.91
N GLN A 194 5.34 3.66 14.11
CA GLN A 194 6.74 3.95 14.41
C GLN A 194 7.70 2.80 14.10
N ARG A 195 7.18 1.70 13.53
CA ARG A 195 7.96 0.49 13.22
C ARG A 195 8.67 -0.12 14.45
N LYS A 196 8.04 0.00 15.61
CA LYS A 196 8.49 -0.60 16.87
C LYS A 196 7.78 -1.91 17.19
N LEU A 197 6.70 -2.22 16.46
CA LEU A 197 5.91 -3.43 16.60
C LEU A 197 5.46 -3.92 15.22
N PHE A 198 5.60 -5.20 14.95
CA PHE A 198 5.28 -5.82 13.67
C PHE A 198 4.30 -6.97 13.85
N PRO A 199 2.99 -6.74 13.59
CA PRO A 199 1.96 -7.76 13.74
C PRO A 199 2.15 -8.92 12.77
N CYS A 200 2.21 -10.14 13.29
CA CYS A 200 2.30 -11.38 12.53
C CYS A 200 0.98 -12.15 12.60
N TYR A 201 0.47 -12.55 11.44
CA TYR A 201 -0.74 -13.35 11.30
C TYR A 201 -0.42 -14.63 10.52
N PHE A 202 -1.02 -15.73 10.92
CA PHE A 202 -0.76 -17.06 10.37
C PHE A 202 -1.99 -17.60 9.64
N GLY A 203 -1.80 -18.22 8.47
CA GLY A 203 -2.92 -18.77 7.74
C GLY A 203 -2.56 -19.49 6.45
N SER A 204 -3.59 -19.82 5.70
CA SER A 204 -3.53 -20.31 4.33
C SER A 204 -4.48 -19.48 3.48
N ALA A 205 -3.92 -18.62 2.64
CA ALA A 205 -4.71 -17.81 1.71
C ALA A 205 -5.52 -18.71 0.75
N LEU A 206 -4.92 -19.82 0.29
CA LEU A 206 -5.58 -20.77 -0.59
C LEU A 206 -6.83 -21.41 0.04
N LYS A 207 -6.78 -21.70 1.35
CA LYS A 207 -7.88 -22.29 2.12
C LYS A 207 -8.72 -21.24 2.87
N MET A 208 -8.45 -19.96 2.68
CA MET A 208 -9.09 -18.84 3.37
C MET A 208 -8.95 -18.87 4.91
N GLN A 209 -7.98 -19.63 5.43
CA GLN A 209 -7.72 -19.73 6.86
C GLN A 209 -6.91 -18.50 7.32
N GLY A 210 -7.35 -17.84 8.39
CA GLY A 210 -6.69 -16.67 8.98
C GLY A 210 -6.87 -15.37 8.20
N VAL A 211 -7.42 -15.39 6.96
CA VAL A 211 -7.58 -14.20 6.11
C VAL A 211 -8.55 -13.19 6.71
N GLU A 212 -9.68 -13.65 7.24
CA GLU A 212 -10.66 -12.78 7.89
C GLU A 212 -10.09 -12.15 9.17
N THR A 213 -9.40 -12.95 10.00
CA THR A 213 -8.73 -12.47 11.21
C THR A 213 -7.68 -11.42 10.88
N PHE A 214 -6.89 -11.67 9.86
CA PHE A 214 -5.89 -10.74 9.35
C PHE A 214 -6.54 -9.43 8.87
N LEU A 215 -7.61 -9.51 8.08
CA LEU A 215 -8.32 -8.32 7.57
C LEU A 215 -8.91 -7.47 8.70
N LYS A 216 -9.48 -8.11 9.74
CA LYS A 216 -9.99 -7.43 10.93
C LYS A 216 -8.88 -6.73 11.71
N GLY A 217 -7.76 -7.42 11.97
CA GLY A 217 -6.62 -6.85 12.68
C GLY A 217 -5.94 -5.73 11.87
N LEU A 218 -5.79 -5.91 10.56
CA LEU A 218 -5.29 -4.87 9.67
C LEU A 218 -6.17 -3.61 9.73
N TRP A 219 -7.50 -3.77 9.78
CA TRP A 219 -8.40 -2.63 9.92
C TRP A 219 -8.34 -2.00 11.31
N GLN A 220 -8.31 -2.79 12.36
CA GLN A 220 -8.27 -2.33 13.75
C GLN A 220 -7.01 -1.53 14.04
N TYR A 221 -5.85 -2.05 13.65
CA TYR A 221 -4.54 -1.50 14.02
C TYR A 221 -3.90 -0.60 12.97
N THR A 222 -4.69 -0.06 12.05
CA THR A 222 -4.24 0.98 11.11
C THR A 222 -5.04 2.26 11.29
N GLU A 223 -4.50 3.37 10.85
CA GLU A 223 -5.18 4.65 10.79
C GLU A 223 -4.83 5.42 9.50
N SER A 224 -5.68 6.37 9.13
CA SER A 224 -5.39 7.25 7.99
C SER A 224 -4.18 8.13 8.28
N GLY A 225 -3.40 8.44 7.25
CA GLY A 225 -2.37 9.47 7.34
C GLY A 225 -2.96 10.82 7.72
N GLN A 226 -2.15 11.65 8.38
CA GLN A 226 -2.48 13.05 8.61
C GLN A 226 -1.95 13.87 7.43
N TYR A 227 -2.83 14.64 6.80
CA TYR A 227 -2.53 15.42 5.62
C TYR A 227 -2.83 16.90 5.86
N GLY A 228 -1.96 17.78 5.36
CA GLY A 228 -2.19 19.22 5.42
C GLY A 228 -3.26 19.69 4.43
N ASP A 229 -3.69 20.95 4.59
CA ASP A 229 -4.71 21.57 3.74
C ASP A 229 -4.17 22.00 2.37
N GLU A 230 -2.86 22.22 2.25
CA GLU A 230 -2.22 22.58 1.00
C GLU A 230 -2.19 21.37 0.05
N PHE A 231 -2.52 21.62 -1.23
CA PHE A 231 -2.52 20.57 -2.23
C PHE A 231 -1.10 20.03 -2.44
N GLY A 232 -0.99 18.72 -2.38
CA GLY A 232 0.19 17.96 -2.72
C GLY A 232 -0.19 16.65 -3.39
N ALA A 233 0.66 16.15 -4.28
CA ALA A 233 0.48 14.84 -4.90
C ALA A 233 1.82 14.20 -5.23
N ARG A 234 1.89 12.87 -5.14
CA ARG A 234 3.06 12.07 -5.52
C ARG A 234 2.70 11.14 -6.67
N VAL A 235 3.42 11.27 -7.78
CA VAL A 235 3.26 10.41 -8.95
C VAL A 235 4.06 9.13 -8.74
N TYR A 236 3.42 7.96 -8.85
CA TYR A 236 4.10 6.68 -8.70
C TYR A 236 4.15 5.86 -9.99
N LYS A 237 3.23 6.10 -10.94
CA LYS A 237 3.17 5.34 -12.18
C LYS A 237 2.64 6.17 -13.34
N ILE A 238 3.14 5.89 -14.54
CA ILE A 238 2.58 6.37 -15.81
C ILE A 238 2.17 5.15 -16.63
N SER A 239 0.95 5.19 -17.17
CA SER A 239 0.45 4.16 -18.09
C SER A 239 -0.33 4.80 -19.25
N ARG A 240 -0.90 3.96 -20.11
CA ARG A 240 -1.83 4.39 -21.16
C ARG A 240 -3.09 3.56 -21.04
N ASP A 241 -4.24 4.17 -21.32
CA ASP A 241 -5.51 3.45 -21.43
C ASP A 241 -5.63 2.76 -22.81
N GLU A 242 -6.71 1.99 -23.02
CA GLU A 242 -6.98 1.28 -24.28
C GLU A 242 -7.07 2.21 -25.50
N GLN A 243 -7.38 3.49 -25.28
CA GLN A 243 -7.47 4.51 -26.31
C GLN A 243 -6.11 5.21 -26.57
N GLY A 244 -5.05 4.80 -25.84
CA GLY A 244 -3.72 5.39 -25.92
C GLY A 244 -3.53 6.67 -25.10
N ASN A 245 -4.55 7.14 -24.36
CA ASN A 245 -4.43 8.33 -23.54
C ASN A 245 -3.46 8.07 -22.39
N ARG A 246 -2.62 9.05 -22.11
CA ARG A 246 -1.68 9.02 -21.00
C ARG A 246 -2.43 9.11 -19.67
N LEU A 247 -2.10 8.21 -18.75
CA LEU A 247 -2.60 8.16 -17.37
C LEU A 247 -1.45 8.44 -16.42
N THR A 248 -1.58 9.46 -15.61
CA THR A 248 -0.68 9.76 -14.49
C THR A 248 -1.32 9.24 -13.21
N HIS A 249 -0.75 8.18 -12.64
CA HIS A 249 -1.21 7.60 -11.37
C HIS A 249 -0.50 8.31 -10.22
N LEU A 250 -1.28 8.81 -9.27
CA LEU A 250 -0.77 9.59 -8.15
C LEU A 250 -1.54 9.31 -6.85
N LYS A 251 -0.90 9.60 -5.73
CA LYS A 251 -1.55 9.73 -4.42
C LYS A 251 -1.63 11.22 -4.07
N VAL A 252 -2.80 11.67 -3.67
CA VAL A 252 -2.98 13.02 -3.12
C VAL A 252 -2.40 13.03 -1.70
N THR A 253 -1.38 13.86 -1.45
CA THR A 253 -0.65 13.94 -0.18
C THR A 253 -0.98 15.17 0.65
N GLY A 254 -1.92 16.00 0.19
CA GLY A 254 -2.43 17.17 0.90
C GLY A 254 -3.59 17.79 0.13
N GLY A 255 -4.49 18.48 0.84
CA GLY A 255 -5.63 19.17 0.26
C GLY A 255 -6.56 18.28 -0.55
N ARG A 256 -6.97 18.77 -1.73
CA ARG A 256 -7.91 18.11 -2.64
C ARG A 256 -7.48 18.28 -4.08
N LEU A 257 -7.74 17.26 -4.89
CA LEU A 257 -7.56 17.30 -6.34
C LEU A 257 -8.92 17.41 -7.02
N GLN A 258 -9.11 18.40 -7.88
CA GLN A 258 -10.36 18.60 -8.60
C GLN A 258 -10.18 18.40 -10.10
N ALA A 259 -11.22 17.87 -10.76
CA ALA A 259 -11.26 17.79 -12.21
C ALA A 259 -11.20 19.19 -12.83
N ARG A 260 -10.47 19.33 -13.94
CA ARG A 260 -10.19 20.59 -14.64
C ARG A 260 -9.29 21.58 -13.88
N GLN A 261 -8.72 21.16 -12.74
CA GLN A 261 -7.74 21.95 -12.00
C GLN A 261 -6.45 22.10 -12.80
N LEU A 262 -5.82 23.27 -12.69
CA LEU A 262 -4.51 23.55 -13.27
C LEU A 262 -3.44 23.12 -12.26
N LEU A 263 -2.51 22.27 -12.68
CA LEU A 263 -1.39 21.84 -11.87
C LEU A 263 -0.08 22.36 -12.45
N GLN A 264 0.86 22.64 -11.58
CA GLN A 264 2.23 22.96 -11.94
C GLN A 264 3.19 21.91 -11.40
N GLY A 265 4.28 21.73 -12.10
CA GLY A 265 5.38 20.90 -11.66
C GLY A 265 6.70 21.40 -12.25
N LYS A 266 7.78 20.89 -11.70
CA LYS A 266 9.13 21.20 -12.15
C LYS A 266 9.66 20.07 -13.02
N LYS A 267 10.33 20.41 -14.12
CA LYS A 267 11.07 19.49 -14.97
C LYS A 267 12.52 19.90 -14.98
N GLN A 268 13.42 19.02 -14.57
CA GLN A 268 14.84 19.22 -14.73
C GLN A 268 15.21 18.95 -16.20
N LEU A 269 15.79 19.94 -16.87
CA LEU A 269 16.40 19.81 -18.19
C LEU A 269 17.90 19.72 -17.97
N GLN A 270 18.51 18.62 -18.40
CA GLN A 270 19.97 18.55 -18.53
C GLN A 270 20.37 19.37 -19.75
N SER A 271 21.03 20.50 -19.53
CA SER A 271 21.71 21.27 -20.59
C SER A 271 23.21 21.21 -20.37
N ASP A 272 23.99 21.41 -21.45
CA ASP A 272 25.47 21.43 -21.39
C ASP A 272 26.02 22.55 -20.49
N ASP A 273 25.19 23.55 -20.16
CA ASP A 273 25.51 24.71 -19.31
C ASP A 273 25.02 24.60 -17.84
N GLY A 274 24.43 23.49 -17.44
CA GLY A 274 23.92 23.24 -16.09
C GLY A 274 22.45 22.76 -16.06
N ASP A 275 22.01 22.31 -14.88
CA ASP A 275 20.63 21.88 -14.67
C ASP A 275 19.68 23.09 -14.63
N GLU A 276 18.83 23.24 -15.64
CA GLU A 276 17.76 24.23 -15.64
C GLU A 276 16.44 23.63 -15.16
N GLU A 277 15.77 24.29 -14.22
CA GLU A 277 14.41 23.96 -13.80
C GLU A 277 13.39 24.66 -14.71
N GLN A 278 12.65 23.88 -15.51
CA GLN A 278 11.51 24.37 -16.26
C GLN A 278 10.21 24.09 -15.50
N ILE A 279 9.44 25.13 -15.21
CA ILE A 279 8.10 25.01 -14.65
C ILE A 279 7.13 24.72 -15.80
N TRP A 280 6.36 23.64 -15.67
CA TRP A 280 5.24 23.35 -16.57
C TRP A 280 3.90 23.57 -15.87
N SER A 281 2.86 23.89 -16.65
CA SER A 281 1.50 24.09 -16.17
C SER A 281 0.54 23.36 -17.10
N GLU A 282 -0.23 22.40 -16.55
CA GLU A 282 -1.14 21.54 -17.32
C GLU A 282 -2.46 21.37 -16.59
N LYS A 283 -3.51 21.19 -17.37
CA LYS A 283 -4.88 21.05 -16.86
C LYS A 283 -5.28 19.58 -16.79
N ILE A 284 -5.83 19.16 -15.65
CA ILE A 284 -6.44 17.84 -15.51
C ILE A 284 -7.72 17.79 -16.33
N ASN A 285 -7.86 16.78 -17.19
CA ASN A 285 -9.09 16.56 -17.94
C ASN A 285 -10.10 15.73 -17.14
N GLN A 286 -9.65 14.60 -16.60
CA GLN A 286 -10.49 13.65 -15.87
C GLN A 286 -9.72 13.03 -14.72
N ILE A 287 -10.41 12.74 -13.61
CA ILE A 287 -9.89 11.95 -12.49
C ILE A 287 -10.59 10.60 -12.50
N ARG A 288 -9.81 9.52 -12.40
CA ARG A 288 -10.27 8.14 -12.41
C ARG A 288 -9.82 7.41 -11.16
N ILE A 289 -10.74 6.75 -10.47
CA ILE A 289 -10.42 5.83 -9.37
C ILE A 289 -10.56 4.42 -9.91
N TYR A 290 -9.45 3.68 -9.96
CA TYR A 290 -9.40 2.33 -10.49
C TYR A 290 -9.66 1.28 -9.41
N SER A 291 -10.32 0.17 -9.82
CA SER A 291 -10.39 -1.08 -9.08
C SER A 291 -10.28 -2.22 -10.10
N GLY A 292 -9.11 -2.83 -10.18
CA GLY A 292 -8.75 -3.71 -11.30
C GLY A 292 -8.71 -2.93 -12.62
N GLU A 293 -9.39 -3.43 -13.64
CA GLU A 293 -9.50 -2.77 -14.97
C GLU A 293 -10.59 -1.68 -15.02
N LYS A 294 -11.55 -1.73 -14.11
CA LYS A 294 -12.66 -0.78 -14.08
C LYS A 294 -12.27 0.49 -13.36
N PHE A 295 -12.83 1.59 -13.81
CA PHE A 295 -12.67 2.86 -13.12
C PHE A 295 -14.00 3.60 -12.97
N GLU A 296 -14.03 4.43 -11.94
CA GLU A 296 -15.06 5.43 -11.71
C GLU A 296 -14.47 6.82 -11.98
N ALA A 297 -15.17 7.62 -12.81
CA ALA A 297 -14.78 9.02 -13.01
C ALA A 297 -15.39 9.88 -11.91
N VAL A 298 -14.52 10.64 -11.23
CA VAL A 298 -14.92 11.48 -10.10
C VAL A 298 -14.57 12.94 -10.34
N GLN A 299 -15.26 13.87 -9.65
CA GLN A 299 -15.00 15.30 -9.77
C GLN A 299 -13.91 15.77 -8.80
N GLU A 300 -13.73 15.07 -7.68
CA GLU A 300 -12.82 15.46 -6.62
C GLU A 300 -12.23 14.23 -5.93
N VAL A 301 -10.98 14.34 -5.47
CA VAL A 301 -10.28 13.34 -4.65
C VAL A 301 -9.58 14.04 -3.51
N GLU A 302 -9.84 13.59 -2.28
CA GLU A 302 -9.21 14.09 -1.06
C GLU A 302 -7.83 13.47 -0.82
N ALA A 303 -7.05 14.13 0.03
CA ALA A 303 -5.75 13.62 0.48
C ALA A 303 -5.85 12.20 1.08
N GLY A 304 -4.79 11.42 0.93
CA GLY A 304 -4.71 10.02 1.32
C GLY A 304 -5.16 9.03 0.25
N ARG A 305 -5.82 9.49 -0.81
CA ARG A 305 -6.36 8.61 -1.85
C ARG A 305 -5.46 8.52 -3.08
N VAL A 306 -5.49 7.34 -3.70
CA VAL A 306 -4.84 7.05 -4.97
C VAL A 306 -5.83 7.22 -6.11
N CYS A 307 -5.41 7.88 -7.19
CA CYS A 307 -6.18 8.04 -8.42
C CYS A 307 -5.28 8.08 -9.64
N ALA A 308 -5.87 8.05 -10.82
CA ALA A 308 -5.21 8.34 -12.08
C ALA A 308 -5.87 9.56 -12.73
N VAL A 309 -5.06 10.39 -13.38
CA VAL A 309 -5.53 11.58 -14.09
C VAL A 309 -5.10 11.57 -15.54
N THR A 310 -5.91 12.17 -16.40
CA THR A 310 -5.59 12.46 -17.80
C THR A 310 -5.34 13.94 -17.98
N GLY A 311 -4.57 14.32 -19.02
CA GLY A 311 -4.27 15.70 -19.37
C GLY A 311 -2.90 16.20 -18.89
N LEU A 312 -2.14 15.35 -18.20
CA LEU A 312 -0.78 15.66 -17.76
C LEU A 312 0.24 14.93 -18.64
N GLU A 313 1.06 15.69 -19.40
CA GLU A 313 2.06 15.13 -20.33
C GLU A 313 3.50 15.21 -19.77
N ASN A 314 3.77 16.21 -18.91
CA ASN A 314 5.11 16.46 -18.40
C ASN A 314 5.44 15.81 -17.05
N THR A 315 4.48 15.06 -16.46
CA THR A 315 4.71 14.34 -15.21
C THR A 315 5.65 13.18 -15.36
N ARG A 316 6.43 12.88 -14.30
CA ARG A 316 7.34 11.73 -14.24
C ARG A 316 7.06 10.90 -12.98
N PRO A 317 7.24 9.56 -13.05
CA PRO A 317 7.16 8.71 -11.86
C PRO A 317 8.22 9.14 -10.83
N GLY A 318 7.85 9.13 -9.55
CA GLY A 318 8.70 9.61 -8.45
C GLY A 318 8.60 11.11 -8.19
N GLN A 319 7.95 11.89 -9.05
CA GLN A 319 7.77 13.32 -8.87
C GLN A 319 6.92 13.60 -7.62
N LEU A 320 7.48 14.39 -6.70
CA LEU A 320 6.82 14.90 -5.51
C LEU A 320 6.36 16.34 -5.77
N SER A 321 5.20 16.70 -5.20
CA SER A 321 4.69 18.08 -5.19
C SER A 321 4.30 18.62 -6.57
N LEU A 322 3.12 18.20 -7.01
CA LEU A 322 2.34 18.99 -7.94
C LEU A 322 1.70 20.13 -7.12
N ILE A 323 1.84 21.37 -7.53
CA ILE A 323 1.32 22.54 -6.82
C ILE A 323 0.07 23.02 -7.56
N HIS A 324 -0.96 23.41 -6.81
CA HIS A 324 -2.14 24.07 -7.35
C HIS A 324 -1.87 25.56 -7.54
N ILE A 325 -2.24 26.09 -8.71
CA ILE A 325 -2.34 27.54 -8.89
C ILE A 325 -3.84 27.89 -8.77
N SER A 326 -4.16 28.69 -7.77
CA SER A 326 -5.43 29.43 -7.80
C SER A 326 -5.39 30.37 -9.00
N GLU A 327 -6.37 30.28 -9.91
CA GLU A 327 -6.52 31.28 -10.97
C GLU A 327 -6.52 32.66 -10.30
N PRO A 328 -5.70 33.64 -10.80
CA PRO A 328 -5.78 34.99 -10.28
C PRO A 328 -7.22 35.45 -10.50
N THR A 329 -7.90 35.83 -9.41
CA THR A 329 -9.21 36.46 -9.46
C THR A 329 -9.12 37.60 -10.45
N ARG A 330 -9.77 37.51 -11.61
CA ARG A 330 -9.92 38.65 -12.52
C ARG A 330 -10.60 39.71 -11.71
N LEU A 331 -9.87 40.69 -11.23
CA LEU A 331 -10.40 41.94 -10.80
C LEU A 331 -11.18 42.51 -11.99
N GLN A 332 -12.49 42.42 -11.97
CA GLN A 332 -13.33 43.21 -12.83
C GLN A 332 -13.05 44.66 -12.48
N LEU A 333 -12.24 45.31 -13.29
CA LEU A 333 -12.20 46.77 -13.36
C LEU A 333 -13.56 47.20 -13.85
N ILE A 334 -14.41 47.55 -12.92
CA ILE A 334 -15.63 48.34 -13.21
C ILE A 334 -15.14 49.77 -13.45
N SER A 335 -15.11 50.15 -14.72
CA SER A 335 -14.98 51.55 -15.15
C SER A 335 -16.34 52.22 -15.09
#